data_e472e81894ec6bc768925266f63909ef
#
_entry.id   e472e81894ec6bc768925266f63909ef
#
_cell.length_a   1.000
_cell.length_b   1.000
_cell.length_c   1.000
_cell.angle_alpha   90.00
_cell.angle_beta   90.00
_cell.angle_gamma   90.00
#
_symmetry.space_group_name_H-M   'P 1'
#
loop_
_entity.id
_entity.type
_entity.pdbx_description
1 polymer ?
#
loop_
_entity_poly.entity_id
_entity_poly.type
_entity_poly.pdbx_seq_one_letter_code
_entity_poly.pdbx_strand_id
1 'polypeptide(L)'
;MIKITKIVNGYLNENCYLIEGQDSILIVDPGSESEKIISKIKEINKEVKAILITHYHFDHIGALDELKNKYNVNVIDYKSKQNVNIDDMNFKVIKCYGHTLDSAMFYFYDDKIIFTGDFIFKGTIGIYDKENEKTMFESLSKIKDFDKDIILYPGHGMQTTIGIELKNNPFLRGI
;
A
#
# COMPACT_ATOMS: atom_id res chain seq x y z
N MET A 1 -14.95 2.63 10.41
CA MET A 1 -13.59 3.27 10.45
C MET A 1 -12.57 2.18 10.74
N ILE A 2 -11.64 1.99 9.83
CA ILE A 2 -10.55 1.02 9.99
C ILE A 2 -9.47 1.55 10.92
N LYS A 3 -8.74 0.63 11.57
CA LYS A 3 -7.54 0.95 12.38
C LYS A 3 -6.31 0.43 11.65
N ILE A 4 -5.22 1.19 11.63
CA ILE A 4 -3.99 0.84 10.95
C ILE A 4 -2.86 0.67 11.95
N THR A 5 -2.21 -0.49 11.90
CA THR A 5 -0.98 -0.77 12.61
C THR A 5 0.17 -0.85 11.61
N LYS A 6 1.16 0.04 11.73
CA LYS A 6 2.39 0.02 10.92
C LYS A 6 3.46 -0.81 11.62
N ILE A 7 4.10 -1.70 10.86
CA ILE A 7 5.25 -2.50 11.28
C ILE A 7 6.39 -2.15 10.32
N VAL A 8 7.47 -1.59 10.84
CA VAL A 8 8.68 -1.34 10.04
C VAL A 8 9.53 -2.59 10.09
N ASN A 9 9.87 -3.14 8.93
CA ASN A 9 10.55 -4.41 8.75
C ASN A 9 11.88 -4.24 8.04
N GLY A 10 12.72 -5.27 8.12
CA GLY A 10 13.92 -5.46 7.32
C GLY A 10 14.98 -4.38 7.40
N TYR A 11 16.02 -4.55 6.63
CA TYR A 11 17.15 -3.61 6.58
C TYR A 11 16.89 -2.38 5.68
N LEU A 12 15.86 -2.44 4.82
CA LEU A 12 15.41 -1.31 4.01
C LEU A 12 14.38 -0.45 4.74
N ASN A 13 13.97 -0.85 5.95
CA ASN A 13 12.93 -0.19 6.75
C ASN A 13 11.61 -0.06 5.99
N GLU A 14 11.23 -1.12 5.26
CA GLU A 14 9.97 -1.20 4.57
C GLU A 14 8.78 -1.23 5.54
N ASN A 15 7.67 -0.65 5.13
CA ASN A 15 6.45 -0.58 5.92
C ASN A 15 5.49 -1.71 5.53
N CYS A 16 5.27 -2.65 6.43
CA CYS A 16 4.12 -3.54 6.39
C CYS A 16 2.97 -2.92 7.20
N TYR A 17 1.73 -3.03 6.69
CA TYR A 17 0.57 -2.52 7.42
C TYR A 17 -0.44 -3.63 7.70
N LEU A 18 -0.99 -3.61 8.91
CA LEU A 18 -2.17 -4.39 9.27
C LEU A 18 -3.36 -3.44 9.31
N ILE A 19 -4.36 -3.72 8.48
CA ILE A 19 -5.61 -2.96 8.41
C ILE A 19 -6.66 -3.75 9.17
N GLU A 20 -7.16 -3.19 10.25
CA GLU A 20 -8.15 -3.81 11.11
C GLU A 20 -9.54 -3.28 10.77
N GLY A 21 -10.40 -4.16 10.27
CA GLY A 21 -11.84 -3.97 10.21
C GLY A 21 -12.52 -4.37 11.52
N GLN A 22 -13.83 -4.55 11.52
CA GLN A 22 -14.59 -4.94 12.71
C GLN A 22 -14.12 -6.30 13.25
N ASP A 23 -14.06 -7.34 12.39
CA ASP A 23 -13.75 -8.71 12.80
C ASP A 23 -12.55 -9.31 12.03
N SER A 24 -11.94 -8.57 11.14
CA SER A 24 -10.93 -9.06 10.22
C SER A 24 -9.71 -8.15 10.08
N ILE A 25 -8.65 -8.71 9.48
CA ILE A 25 -7.39 -8.04 9.18
C ILE A 25 -7.05 -8.25 7.70
N LEU A 26 -6.58 -7.18 7.06
CA LEU A 26 -5.85 -7.27 5.80
C LEU A 26 -4.38 -6.93 6.07
N ILE A 27 -3.47 -7.62 5.39
CA ILE A 27 -2.02 -7.35 5.46
C ILE A 27 -1.61 -6.64 4.18
N VAL A 28 -0.87 -5.53 4.27
CA VAL A 28 -0.30 -4.85 3.10
C VAL A 28 1.21 -4.99 3.14
N ASP A 29 1.78 -5.44 2.03
CA ASP A 29 3.22 -5.56 1.78
C ASP A 29 3.99 -6.24 2.93
N PRO A 30 3.81 -7.55 3.14
CA PRO A 30 4.58 -8.27 4.15
C PRO A 30 6.01 -8.51 3.66
N GLY A 31 6.87 -7.51 3.81
CA GLY A 31 8.22 -7.48 3.25
C GLY A 31 9.16 -8.52 3.85
N SER A 32 9.31 -8.51 5.15
CA SER A 32 10.22 -9.42 5.85
C SER A 32 9.77 -9.67 7.29
N GLU A 33 10.57 -10.41 8.07
CA GLU A 33 10.32 -10.65 9.51
C GLU A 33 8.89 -11.18 9.80
N SER A 34 8.48 -12.27 9.12
CA SER A 34 7.15 -12.89 9.24
C SER A 34 6.70 -13.09 10.68
N GLU A 35 7.60 -13.53 11.57
CA GLU A 35 7.29 -13.77 12.98
C GLU A 35 6.85 -12.48 13.71
N LYS A 36 7.44 -11.34 13.38
CA LYS A 36 7.05 -10.03 13.94
C LYS A 36 5.64 -9.65 13.51
N ILE A 37 5.31 -9.88 12.23
CA ILE A 37 3.96 -9.65 11.69
C ILE A 37 2.96 -10.60 12.35
N ILE A 38 3.28 -11.90 12.46
CA ILE A 38 2.46 -12.92 13.10
C ILE A 38 2.20 -12.58 14.57
N SER A 39 3.23 -12.13 15.29
CA SER A 39 3.07 -11.73 16.69
C SER A 39 2.06 -10.60 16.83
N LYS A 40 2.15 -9.59 15.96
CA LYS A 40 1.23 -8.46 15.98
C LYS A 40 -0.20 -8.87 15.60
N ILE A 41 -0.38 -9.76 14.62
CA ILE A 41 -1.69 -10.32 14.26
C ILE A 41 -2.32 -11.07 15.46
N LYS A 42 -1.52 -11.87 16.19
CA LYS A 42 -1.99 -12.57 17.39
C LYS A 42 -2.44 -11.60 18.49
N GLU A 43 -1.74 -10.49 18.69
CA GLU A 43 -2.13 -9.45 19.66
C GLU A 43 -3.49 -8.81 19.31
N ILE A 44 -3.74 -8.59 18.00
CA ILE A 44 -5.00 -8.03 17.48
C ILE A 44 -6.14 -9.05 17.64
N ASN A 45 -5.85 -10.33 17.50
CA ASN A 45 -6.77 -11.46 17.67
C ASN A 45 -8.03 -11.39 16.78
N LYS A 46 -7.84 -11.07 15.49
CA LYS A 46 -8.86 -11.09 14.44
C LYS A 46 -8.42 -11.99 13.29
N GLU A 47 -9.37 -12.41 12.45
CA GLU A 47 -9.11 -13.27 11.31
C GLU A 47 -8.40 -12.51 10.17
N VAL A 48 -7.33 -13.09 9.62
CA VAL A 48 -6.70 -12.56 8.40
C VAL A 48 -7.52 -13.01 7.19
N LYS A 49 -7.94 -12.08 6.34
CA LYS A 49 -8.80 -12.37 5.16
C LYS A 49 -8.07 -12.28 3.83
N ALA A 50 -7.08 -11.42 3.71
CA ALA A 50 -6.30 -11.28 2.47
C ALA A 50 -4.96 -10.59 2.73
N ILE A 51 -4.06 -10.75 1.75
CA ILE A 51 -2.81 -10.00 1.66
C ILE A 51 -2.88 -9.10 0.43
N LEU A 52 -2.61 -7.83 0.60
CA LEU A 52 -2.57 -6.82 -0.45
C LEU A 52 -1.11 -6.55 -0.82
N ILE A 53 -0.76 -6.68 -2.10
CA ILE A 53 0.59 -6.44 -2.60
C ILE A 53 0.57 -5.24 -3.53
N THR A 54 1.27 -4.17 -3.12
CA THR A 54 1.37 -2.96 -3.95
C THR A 54 2.23 -3.18 -5.18
N HIS A 55 3.33 -3.91 -5.04
CA HIS A 55 4.23 -4.35 -6.12
C HIS A 55 5.14 -5.50 -5.67
N TYR A 56 5.84 -6.14 -6.61
CA TYR A 56 6.55 -7.37 -6.34
C TYR A 56 8.07 -7.20 -6.11
N HIS A 57 8.54 -6.06 -5.58
CA HIS A 57 9.91 -5.96 -5.08
C HIS A 57 10.10 -6.85 -3.83
N PHE A 58 11.30 -7.39 -3.69
CA PHE A 58 11.63 -8.41 -2.67
C PHE A 58 11.35 -7.96 -1.23
N ASP A 59 11.54 -6.68 -0.96
CA ASP A 59 11.31 -6.06 0.35
C ASP A 59 9.82 -5.81 0.67
N HIS A 60 8.92 -6.01 -0.30
CA HIS A 60 7.46 -5.97 -0.11
C HIS A 60 6.81 -7.35 -0.03
N ILE A 61 7.53 -8.40 -0.45
CA ILE A 61 6.96 -9.75 -0.56
C ILE A 61 7.75 -10.84 0.19
N GLY A 62 8.82 -10.50 0.90
CA GLY A 62 9.70 -11.51 1.50
C GLY A 62 9.04 -12.46 2.49
N ALA A 63 7.98 -12.02 3.19
CA ALA A 63 7.18 -12.87 4.08
C ALA A 63 5.85 -13.35 3.43
N LEU A 64 5.60 -13.03 2.15
CA LEU A 64 4.31 -13.29 1.48
C LEU A 64 3.93 -14.76 1.51
N ASP A 65 4.80 -15.64 1.03
CA ASP A 65 4.46 -17.07 0.88
C ASP A 65 4.21 -17.73 2.24
N GLU A 66 4.98 -17.40 3.25
CA GLU A 66 4.80 -17.91 4.59
C GLU A 66 3.44 -17.48 5.18
N LEU A 67 3.12 -16.19 5.12
CA LEU A 67 1.87 -15.68 5.67
C LEU A 67 0.65 -16.15 4.88
N LYS A 68 0.74 -16.20 3.55
CA LYS A 68 -0.29 -16.74 2.68
C LYS A 68 -0.64 -18.19 3.02
N ASN A 69 0.39 -19.04 3.18
CA ASN A 69 0.22 -20.43 3.54
C ASN A 69 -0.32 -20.58 4.97
N LYS A 70 0.23 -19.82 5.93
CA LYS A 70 -0.17 -19.88 7.34
C LYS A 70 -1.65 -19.53 7.54
N TYR A 71 -2.14 -18.48 6.89
CA TYR A 71 -3.52 -18.00 7.05
C TYR A 71 -4.46 -18.53 5.97
N ASN A 72 -3.95 -19.26 4.97
CA ASN A 72 -4.71 -19.81 3.84
C ASN A 72 -5.57 -18.75 3.14
N VAL A 73 -4.97 -17.61 2.79
CA VAL A 73 -5.64 -16.45 2.22
C VAL A 73 -5.21 -16.14 0.78
N ASN A 74 -6.05 -15.41 0.08
CA ASN A 74 -5.74 -14.92 -1.26
C ASN A 74 -4.89 -13.65 -1.24
N VAL A 75 -4.16 -13.45 -2.34
CA VAL A 75 -3.44 -12.21 -2.63
C VAL A 75 -4.30 -11.32 -3.51
N ILE A 76 -4.34 -10.04 -3.18
CA ILE A 76 -4.96 -8.98 -3.98
C ILE A 76 -3.86 -8.07 -4.46
N ASP A 77 -3.74 -7.89 -5.77
CA ASP A 77 -2.69 -7.15 -6.44
C ASP A 77 -3.24 -6.38 -7.66
N TYR A 78 -2.35 -5.86 -8.50
CA TYR A 78 -2.69 -5.12 -9.73
C TYR A 78 -3.54 -5.91 -10.75
N LYS A 79 -3.59 -7.25 -10.68
CA LYS A 79 -4.42 -8.11 -11.54
C LYS A 79 -5.85 -8.27 -11.03
N SER A 80 -6.07 -7.90 -9.79
CA SER A 80 -7.36 -8.06 -9.11
C SER A 80 -8.43 -7.12 -9.67
N LYS A 81 -9.69 -7.39 -9.35
CA LYS A 81 -10.81 -6.51 -9.72
C LYS A 81 -10.62 -5.13 -9.09
N GLN A 82 -11.06 -4.10 -9.80
CA GLN A 82 -10.92 -2.71 -9.34
C GLN A 82 -11.64 -2.44 -8.01
N ASN A 83 -12.87 -2.93 -7.85
CA ASN A 83 -13.63 -2.75 -6.62
C ASN A 83 -13.60 -4.05 -5.82
N VAL A 84 -13.19 -3.96 -4.58
CA VAL A 84 -13.08 -5.08 -3.65
C VAL A 84 -13.86 -4.75 -2.38
N ASN A 85 -14.59 -5.74 -1.90
CA ASN A 85 -15.26 -5.72 -0.60
C ASN A 85 -14.83 -6.95 0.19
N ILE A 86 -14.34 -6.74 1.41
CA ILE A 86 -14.01 -7.81 2.36
C ILE A 86 -14.58 -7.38 3.71
N ASP A 87 -15.62 -8.08 4.15
CA ASP A 87 -16.38 -7.79 5.36
C ASP A 87 -16.86 -6.31 5.36
N ASP A 88 -16.43 -5.49 6.31
CA ASP A 88 -16.76 -4.06 6.42
C ASP A 88 -15.75 -3.15 5.69
N MET A 89 -14.75 -3.71 5.00
CA MET A 89 -13.70 -2.96 4.31
C MET A 89 -13.95 -2.90 2.80
N ASN A 90 -14.23 -1.69 2.32
CA ASN A 90 -14.43 -1.38 0.90
C ASN A 90 -13.22 -0.63 0.35
N PHE A 91 -12.63 -1.10 -0.73
CA PHE A 91 -11.50 -0.41 -1.35
C PHE A 91 -11.42 -0.61 -2.86
N LYS A 92 -10.66 0.27 -3.51
CA LYS A 92 -10.33 0.17 -4.94
C LYS A 92 -8.87 -0.21 -5.13
N VAL A 93 -8.63 -1.12 -6.06
CA VAL A 93 -7.30 -1.41 -6.61
C VAL A 93 -7.07 -0.44 -7.77
N ILE A 94 -6.08 0.45 -7.65
CA ILE A 94 -5.78 1.48 -8.64
C ILE A 94 -4.39 1.21 -9.19
N LYS A 95 -4.32 0.88 -10.47
CA LYS A 95 -3.04 0.66 -11.16
C LYS A 95 -2.27 1.97 -11.28
N CYS A 96 -1.03 1.98 -10.83
CA CYS A 96 -0.15 3.15 -10.83
C CYS A 96 1.25 2.77 -11.33
N TYR A 97 1.32 2.47 -12.62
CA TYR A 97 2.57 2.03 -13.25
C TYR A 97 3.63 3.13 -13.27
N GLY A 98 4.89 2.73 -13.23
CA GLY A 98 6.04 3.63 -13.34
C GLY A 98 7.22 3.19 -12.49
N HIS A 99 7.04 3.04 -11.18
CA HIS A 99 8.04 2.41 -10.31
C HIS A 99 8.27 0.95 -10.75
N THR A 100 7.19 0.20 -10.89
CA THR A 100 7.17 -1.12 -11.56
C THR A 100 5.96 -1.21 -12.50
N LEU A 101 5.94 -2.23 -13.37
CA LEU A 101 4.82 -2.51 -14.27
C LEU A 101 3.67 -3.27 -13.58
N ASP A 102 3.86 -3.66 -12.34
CA ASP A 102 2.88 -4.35 -11.51
C ASP A 102 2.42 -3.52 -10.30
N SER A 103 2.73 -2.23 -10.28
CA SER A 103 2.36 -1.33 -9.18
C SER A 103 0.87 -1.05 -9.12
N ALA A 104 0.31 -1.13 -7.92
CA ALA A 104 -1.04 -0.74 -7.58
C ALA A 104 -1.10 -0.03 -6.22
N MET A 105 -2.08 0.86 -6.09
CA MET A 105 -2.46 1.47 -4.82
C MET A 105 -3.79 0.88 -4.34
N PHE A 106 -3.99 0.85 -3.03
CA PHE A 106 -5.24 0.40 -2.41
C PHE A 106 -5.93 1.58 -1.74
N TYR A 107 -7.06 2.02 -2.33
CA TYR A 107 -7.81 3.18 -1.87
C TYR A 107 -9.05 2.77 -1.06
N PHE A 108 -8.98 2.93 0.25
CA PHE A 108 -10.08 2.78 1.20
C PHE A 108 -10.85 4.10 1.25
N TYR A 109 -11.87 4.22 0.38
CA TYR A 109 -12.52 5.50 0.11
C TYR A 109 -13.41 5.98 1.26
N ASP A 110 -14.02 5.07 2.03
CA ASP A 110 -14.85 5.40 3.18
C ASP A 110 -14.02 6.00 4.33
N ASP A 111 -12.73 5.63 4.43
CA ASP A 111 -11.80 6.09 5.46
C ASP A 111 -10.82 7.16 4.95
N LYS A 112 -10.86 7.51 3.65
CA LYS A 112 -9.96 8.46 2.98
C LYS A 112 -8.47 8.10 3.16
N ILE A 113 -8.12 6.87 2.85
CA ILE A 113 -6.77 6.32 3.02
C ILE A 113 -6.34 5.62 1.76
N ILE A 114 -5.08 5.84 1.33
CA ILE A 114 -4.44 5.11 0.24
C ILE A 114 -3.13 4.50 0.73
N PHE A 115 -2.94 3.20 0.50
CA PHE A 115 -1.64 2.54 0.58
C PHE A 115 -0.98 2.66 -0.78
N THR A 116 0.13 3.38 -0.85
CA THR A 116 0.76 3.79 -2.12
C THR A 116 1.92 2.89 -2.54
N GLY A 117 2.39 1.99 -1.66
CA GLY A 117 3.65 1.30 -1.89
C GLY A 117 4.75 2.30 -2.23
N ASP A 118 5.56 1.97 -3.21
CA ASP A 118 6.69 2.80 -3.65
C ASP A 118 6.33 3.76 -4.79
N PHE A 119 5.04 4.06 -4.97
CA PHE A 119 4.62 5.02 -5.97
C PHE A 119 4.82 6.47 -5.52
N ILE A 120 4.36 6.84 -4.30
CA ILE A 120 4.53 8.17 -3.72
C ILE A 120 4.96 8.03 -2.26
N PHE A 121 6.01 8.76 -1.91
CA PHE A 121 6.50 8.95 -0.55
C PHE A 121 6.30 10.39 -0.08
N LYS A 122 6.55 10.64 1.20
CA LYS A 122 6.61 11.99 1.73
C LYS A 122 7.77 12.78 1.12
N GLY A 123 7.44 13.73 0.23
CA GLY A 123 8.40 14.63 -0.41
C GLY A 123 9.16 14.06 -1.60
N THR A 124 8.88 12.82 -2.01
CA THR A 124 9.51 12.19 -3.18
C THR A 124 8.60 11.12 -3.80
N ILE A 125 9.08 10.43 -4.81
CA ILE A 125 8.41 9.29 -5.47
C ILE A 125 9.38 8.10 -5.52
N GLY A 126 8.87 6.91 -5.85
CA GLY A 126 9.68 5.73 -6.09
C GLY A 126 10.63 5.90 -7.26
N ILE A 127 11.76 5.19 -7.20
CA ILE A 127 12.71 5.13 -8.30
C ILE A 127 12.03 4.48 -9.51
N TYR A 128 12.30 4.99 -10.70
CA TYR A 128 11.79 4.44 -11.96
C TYR A 128 12.89 4.43 -13.01
N ASP A 129 12.80 3.47 -13.92
CA ASP A 129 13.70 3.42 -15.07
C ASP A 129 13.32 4.50 -16.08
N LYS A 130 14.31 5.03 -16.81
CA LYS A 130 14.13 6.09 -17.80
C LYS A 130 13.05 5.77 -18.85
N GLU A 131 12.92 4.50 -19.23
CA GLU A 131 11.90 4.03 -20.17
C GLU A 131 10.48 4.10 -19.58
N ASN A 132 10.35 4.08 -18.26
CA ASN A 132 9.08 4.17 -17.52
C ASN A 132 8.72 5.60 -17.10
N GLU A 133 9.57 6.59 -17.37
CA GLU A 133 9.36 7.98 -16.93
C GLU A 133 7.99 8.51 -17.37
N LYS A 134 7.64 8.38 -18.66
CA LYS A 134 6.35 8.82 -19.16
C LYS A 134 5.18 8.17 -18.42
N THR A 135 5.24 6.87 -18.23
CA THR A 135 4.20 6.09 -17.54
C THR A 135 4.08 6.50 -16.07
N MET A 136 5.21 6.78 -15.40
CA MET A 136 5.23 7.27 -14.02
C MET A 136 4.51 8.61 -13.91
N PHE A 137 4.82 9.58 -14.77
CA PHE A 137 4.20 10.90 -14.73
C PHE A 137 2.74 10.89 -15.19
N GLU A 138 2.34 10.04 -16.13
CA GLU A 138 0.93 9.79 -16.47
C GLU A 138 0.14 9.22 -15.28
N SER A 139 0.75 8.34 -14.49
CA SER A 139 0.15 7.82 -13.27
C SER A 139 0.06 8.88 -12.17
N LEU A 140 1.13 9.67 -11.98
CA LEU A 140 1.18 10.76 -10.99
C LEU A 140 0.16 11.86 -11.31
N SER A 141 -0.07 12.17 -12.59
CA SER A 141 -1.03 13.22 -12.97
C SER A 141 -2.46 12.98 -12.50
N LYS A 142 -2.82 11.72 -12.22
CA LYS A 142 -4.15 11.34 -11.71
C LYS A 142 -4.32 11.65 -10.22
N ILE A 143 -3.22 11.90 -9.48
CA ILE A 143 -3.27 12.16 -8.04
C ILE A 143 -3.97 13.49 -7.73
N LYS A 144 -3.90 14.47 -8.62
CA LYS A 144 -4.57 15.77 -8.45
C LYS A 144 -6.10 15.67 -8.38
N ASP A 145 -6.66 14.58 -8.92
CA ASP A 145 -8.12 14.37 -8.98
C ASP A 145 -8.69 13.79 -7.67
N PHE A 146 -7.81 13.46 -6.72
CA PHE A 146 -8.20 12.97 -5.40
C PHE A 146 -8.38 14.11 -4.38
N ASP A 147 -9.18 13.86 -3.35
CA ASP A 147 -9.35 14.78 -2.22
C ASP A 147 -8.01 15.02 -1.51
N LYS A 148 -7.74 16.28 -1.20
CA LYS A 148 -6.46 16.70 -0.60
C LYS A 148 -6.23 16.20 0.83
N ASP A 149 -7.29 15.84 1.54
CA ASP A 149 -7.27 15.32 2.91
C ASP A 149 -7.03 13.80 3.00
N ILE A 150 -6.98 13.10 1.85
CA ILE A 150 -6.65 11.66 1.81
C ILE A 150 -5.24 11.44 2.36
N ILE A 151 -5.14 10.51 3.32
CA ILE A 151 -3.89 10.10 3.95
C ILE A 151 -3.21 9.03 3.08
N LEU A 152 -1.92 9.23 2.82
CA LEU A 152 -1.07 8.29 2.08
C LEU A 152 -0.19 7.49 3.04
N TYR A 153 -0.23 6.18 2.94
CA TYR A 153 0.61 5.22 3.65
C TYR A 153 1.59 4.59 2.67
N PRO A 154 2.84 5.07 2.62
CA PRO A 154 3.84 4.62 1.65
C PRO A 154 4.54 3.34 2.07
N GLY A 155 5.21 2.68 1.09
CA GLY A 155 6.04 1.51 1.34
C GLY A 155 7.26 1.78 2.23
N HIS A 156 7.75 3.02 2.26
CA HIS A 156 8.85 3.44 3.13
C HIS A 156 8.58 4.79 3.79
N GLY A 157 9.16 4.99 4.99
CA GLY A 157 9.15 6.26 5.69
C GLY A 157 7.80 6.60 6.36
N MET A 158 7.47 7.89 6.35
CA MET A 158 6.32 8.43 7.08
C MET A 158 5.11 8.63 6.18
N GLN A 159 3.91 8.51 6.77
CA GLN A 159 2.66 8.90 6.13
C GLN A 159 2.64 10.40 5.79
N THR A 160 1.83 10.76 4.81
CA THR A 160 1.61 12.13 4.35
C THR A 160 0.15 12.30 3.89
N THR A 161 -0.19 13.39 3.21
CA THR A 161 -1.50 13.57 2.56
C THR A 161 -1.33 14.02 1.12
N ILE A 162 -2.33 13.78 0.29
CA ILE A 162 -2.33 14.26 -1.10
C ILE A 162 -2.09 15.77 -1.14
N GLY A 163 -2.75 16.56 -0.27
CA GLY A 163 -2.59 18.01 -0.24
C GLY A 163 -1.18 18.47 0.12
N ILE A 164 -0.49 17.78 1.03
CA ILE A 164 0.90 18.05 1.38
C ILE A 164 1.81 17.76 0.19
N GLU A 165 1.61 16.63 -0.48
CA GLU A 165 2.45 16.21 -1.61
C GLU A 165 2.22 17.09 -2.83
N LEU A 166 0.99 17.43 -3.19
CA LEU A 166 0.71 18.37 -4.28
C LEU A 166 1.37 19.74 -4.06
N LYS A 167 1.53 20.18 -2.80
CA LYS A 167 2.16 21.45 -2.47
C LYS A 167 3.69 21.38 -2.43
N ASN A 168 4.26 20.29 -1.89
CA ASN A 168 5.67 20.27 -1.47
C ASN A 168 6.52 19.27 -2.27
N ASN A 169 5.93 18.20 -2.84
CA ASN A 169 6.66 17.19 -3.56
C ASN A 169 7.12 17.75 -4.93
N PRO A 170 8.44 17.82 -5.21
CA PRO A 170 8.94 18.40 -6.45
C PRO A 170 8.46 17.68 -7.71
N PHE A 171 8.15 16.40 -7.62
CA PHE A 171 7.65 15.57 -8.74
C PHE A 171 6.16 15.79 -9.04
N LEU A 172 5.42 16.40 -8.12
CA LEU A 172 4.00 16.73 -8.29
C LEU A 172 3.77 18.23 -8.57
N ARG A 173 4.81 19.04 -8.55
CA ARG A 173 4.71 20.47 -8.90
C ARG A 173 4.49 20.61 -10.40
N GLY A 174 3.35 21.20 -10.78
CA GLY A 174 3.04 21.48 -12.18
C GLY A 174 2.31 20.35 -12.91
N ILE A 175 1.89 19.32 -12.17
CA ILE A 175 0.97 18.28 -12.70
C ILE A 175 -0.48 18.76 -12.65
#